data_189737b40a823ea161058a9090865b3b
#
_entry.id   189737b40a823ea161058a9090865b3b
#
_cell.length_a   1.000
_cell.length_b   1.000
_cell.length_c   1.000
_cell.angle_alpha   90.00
_cell.angle_beta   90.00
_cell.angle_gamma   90.00
#
_symmetry.space_group_name_H-M   'P 1'
#
loop_
_entity.id
_entity.type
_entity.pdbx_description
1 polymer ?
#
loop_
_entity_poly.entity_id
_entity_poly.type
_entity_poly.pdbx_seq_one_letter_code
_entity_poly.pdbx_strand_id
1 'polypeptide(L)'
;MRKYFQFAALLVVTMLSACSGGTESKEAADTAMEDKPVVRLASVTSRDVDQIEEYTATVEAEAKNNIAPTSPGRIDRIFVEVGDHVSKGQKLVQMDAANLKQMKLQLENEETEFRRMDELYKVGGASKSEWDAAKTTLDVRRTSYNNLLENTQLLSPINGVVTARNFDNGDLYSSASTPVLVIEQITPVKLLINVSEPYFPKVTKGMTVKVKFDVYGDEEFEGKVSLVYPTIDATTHTFPVEVKLANTHQRIRPGMFGRVTVSFGTLRHVVVPDQAIVKRAGSGDRYVYVYKDGKVSYNKVELGRRMGTEYELISGVEDN
;
A
#
# COMPACT_ATOMS: atom_id res chain seq x y z
N MET A 1 47.69 -33.11 3.94
CA MET A 1 49.15 -32.92 4.17
C MET A 1 49.26 -32.22 5.51
N ARG A 2 49.57 -32.93 6.61
CA ARG A 2 50.88 -33.11 7.23
C ARG A 2 51.53 -31.76 7.56
N LYS A 3 51.95 -31.38 8.76
CA LYS A 3 52.63 -32.06 9.89
C LYS A 3 52.77 -31.02 11.02
N TYR A 4 52.54 -31.34 12.31
CA TYR A 4 53.50 -31.65 13.39
C TYR A 4 54.38 -30.47 13.85
N PHE A 5 54.42 -30.18 15.19
CA PHE A 5 55.49 -30.53 16.19
C PHE A 5 55.16 -29.75 17.46
N GLN A 6 54.86 -30.24 18.58
CA GLN A 6 55.49 -30.96 19.69
C GLN A 6 56.76 -30.28 20.31
N PHE A 7 56.75 -30.39 21.66
CA PHE A 7 57.83 -30.35 22.66
C PHE A 7 58.03 -29.00 23.39
N ALA A 8 58.31 -28.89 24.68
CA ALA A 8 58.57 -29.88 25.77
C ALA A 8 58.57 -29.14 27.11
N ALA A 9 58.31 -29.91 28.12
CA ALA A 9 58.44 -29.73 29.55
C ALA A 9 59.83 -29.37 30.10
N LEU A 10 59.84 -28.81 31.35
CA LEU A 10 60.75 -29.13 32.47
C LEU A 10 60.51 -28.15 33.61
N LEU A 11 59.96 -28.45 34.75
CA LEU A 11 60.44 -29.04 36.02
C LEU A 11 61.61 -28.33 36.67
N VAL A 12 61.45 -27.85 37.94
CA VAL A 12 62.34 -27.94 39.14
C VAL A 12 61.69 -27.10 40.24
N VAL A 13 61.18 -27.58 41.24
CA VAL A 13 61.39 -28.11 42.61
C VAL A 13 62.45 -27.39 43.45
N THR A 14 62.05 -27.17 44.72
CA THR A 14 62.78 -26.94 46.01
C THR A 14 62.78 -25.49 46.53
N MET A 15 62.68 -25.18 47.80
CA MET A 15 62.61 -25.90 49.08
C MET A 15 62.18 -24.95 50.19
N LEU A 16 61.67 -25.54 51.24
CA LEU A 16 61.35 -25.03 52.56
C LEU A 16 62.39 -24.05 53.17
N SER A 17 61.92 -23.12 54.00
CA SER A 17 62.40 -22.92 55.37
C SER A 17 61.42 -22.17 56.23
N ALA A 18 61.11 -22.72 57.34
CA ALA A 18 60.35 -22.16 58.43
C ALA A 18 61.21 -21.21 59.26
N CYS A 19 60.60 -20.18 59.82
CA CYS A 19 60.99 -19.72 61.16
C CYS A 19 59.84 -18.90 61.79
N SER A 20 59.53 -19.27 62.98
CA SER A 20 58.63 -18.74 64.00
C SER A 20 58.95 -17.34 64.44
N GLY A 21 57.92 -16.57 64.81
CA GLY A 21 58.04 -15.32 65.56
C GLY A 21 56.68 -14.71 65.82
N GLY A 22 56.09 -14.98 66.95
CA GLY A 22 54.84 -14.37 67.37
C GLY A 22 55.01 -12.92 67.66
N THR A 23 53.99 -12.13 67.31
CA THR A 23 53.64 -10.89 67.97
C THR A 23 52.17 -10.61 67.73
N GLU A 24 51.44 -10.48 68.81
CA GLU A 24 50.04 -9.99 68.84
C GLU A 24 49.93 -8.70 68.07
N SER A 25 49.02 -8.67 67.13
CA SER A 25 48.54 -7.45 66.51
C SER A 25 47.00 -7.45 66.51
N LYS A 26 46.50 -6.49 67.20
CA LYS A 26 45.11 -6.09 67.34
C LYS A 26 44.30 -6.35 66.08
N GLU A 27 43.16 -7.00 66.26
CA GLU A 27 42.01 -6.96 65.39
C GLU A 27 41.62 -5.51 65.12
N ALA A 28 42.00 -4.98 63.96
CA ALA A 28 41.35 -3.86 63.39
C ALA A 28 40.15 -4.46 62.62
N ALA A 29 38.96 -4.25 63.19
CA ALA A 29 37.72 -4.50 62.49
C ALA A 29 37.73 -3.59 61.27
N ASP A 30 38.04 -4.15 60.09
CA ASP A 30 37.81 -3.58 58.79
C ASP A 30 36.31 -3.62 58.56
N THR A 31 35.63 -2.52 59.02
CA THR A 31 34.29 -2.22 58.57
C THR A 31 34.36 -1.95 57.09
N ALA A 32 34.26 -3.02 56.29
CA ALA A 32 33.91 -2.90 54.89
C ALA A 32 32.61 -2.06 54.86
N MET A 33 32.77 -0.78 54.52
CA MET A 33 31.67 0.04 54.07
C MET A 33 31.08 -0.69 52.86
N GLU A 34 29.93 -1.32 53.06
CA GLU A 34 29.10 -1.80 51.94
C GLU A 34 28.85 -0.56 51.08
N ASP A 35 29.53 -0.51 49.98
CA ASP A 35 29.35 0.52 48.98
C ASP A 35 27.94 0.33 48.41
N LYS A 36 26.97 0.98 49.05
CA LYS A 36 25.57 0.85 48.65
C LYS A 36 25.43 1.44 47.24
N PRO A 37 24.92 0.68 46.30
CA PRO A 37 24.78 1.16 44.94
C PRO A 37 23.94 2.43 44.89
N VAL A 38 24.50 3.49 44.33
CA VAL A 38 23.78 4.75 44.12
C VAL A 38 22.83 4.57 42.94
N VAL A 39 21.54 4.77 43.18
CA VAL A 39 20.49 4.73 42.17
C VAL A 39 19.96 6.13 41.92
N ARG A 40 19.65 6.41 40.65
CA ARG A 40 18.96 7.64 40.26
C ARG A 40 17.47 7.33 40.12
N LEU A 41 16.65 8.12 40.81
CA LEU A 41 15.18 8.03 40.63
C LEU A 41 14.73 8.98 39.53
N ALA A 42 13.79 8.51 38.73
CA ALA A 42 13.05 9.32 37.75
C ALA A 42 11.56 9.25 38.10
N SER A 43 10.92 10.41 38.17
CA SER A 43 9.45 10.45 38.29
C SER A 43 8.84 10.03 36.97
N VAL A 44 7.84 9.17 37.03
CA VAL A 44 7.07 8.73 35.86
C VAL A 44 5.66 9.28 35.94
N THR A 45 5.16 9.70 34.80
CA THR A 45 3.80 10.22 34.67
C THR A 45 3.14 9.58 33.46
N SER A 46 1.83 9.37 33.57
CA SER A 46 1.04 8.98 32.40
C SER A 46 0.88 10.19 31.49
N ARG A 47 1.13 9.99 30.22
CA ARG A 47 0.87 10.98 29.18
C ARG A 47 0.16 10.36 28.00
N ASP A 48 -0.45 11.18 27.19
CA ASP A 48 -1.08 10.75 25.96
C ASP A 48 0.02 10.36 24.96
N VAL A 49 -0.05 9.11 24.49
CA VAL A 49 0.87 8.53 23.49
C VAL A 49 0.09 8.26 22.24
N ASP A 50 0.53 8.86 21.12
CA ASP A 50 -0.08 8.65 19.82
C ASP A 50 0.14 7.20 19.36
N GLN A 51 -0.93 6.51 19.06
CA GLN A 51 -0.91 5.17 18.48
C GLN A 51 -0.76 5.31 16.97
N ILE A 52 0.48 5.32 16.50
CA ILE A 52 0.83 5.55 15.10
C ILE A 52 1.49 4.29 14.55
N GLU A 53 0.99 3.82 13.42
CA GLU A 53 1.60 2.72 12.66
C GLU A 53 2.00 3.20 11.26
N GLU A 54 3.09 2.67 10.76
CA GLU A 54 3.61 2.95 9.43
C GLU A 54 3.47 1.73 8.53
N TYR A 55 2.81 1.92 7.39
CA TYR A 55 2.60 0.90 6.37
C TYR A 55 3.27 1.33 5.08
N THR A 56 3.70 0.36 4.30
CA THR A 56 4.28 0.60 2.98
C THR A 56 3.32 0.17 1.89
N ALA A 57 3.25 0.94 0.83
CA ALA A 57 2.40 0.63 -0.32
C ALA A 57 2.98 1.20 -1.61
N THR A 58 2.63 0.59 -2.72
CA THR A 58 2.89 1.12 -4.05
C THR A 58 1.68 1.93 -4.52
N VAL A 59 1.95 3.07 -5.13
CA VAL A 59 0.92 3.90 -5.74
C VAL A 59 0.32 3.20 -6.94
N GLU A 60 -1.00 3.17 -7.01
CA GLU A 60 -1.76 2.69 -8.15
C GLU A 60 -2.57 3.84 -8.77
N ALA A 61 -2.85 3.73 -10.06
CA ALA A 61 -3.82 4.59 -10.71
C ALA A 61 -5.24 4.33 -10.13
N GLU A 62 -6.08 5.36 -10.08
CA GLU A 62 -7.50 5.20 -9.71
C GLU A 62 -8.22 4.21 -10.62
N ALA A 63 -7.95 4.30 -11.91
CA ALA A 63 -8.43 3.36 -12.92
C ALA A 63 -7.35 3.14 -13.98
N LYS A 64 -7.26 1.91 -14.46
CA LYS A 64 -6.38 1.51 -15.55
C LYS A 64 -7.22 0.80 -16.61
N ASN A 65 -7.17 1.31 -17.84
CA ASN A 65 -7.91 0.76 -18.97
C ASN A 65 -6.98 0.35 -20.09
N ASN A 66 -7.13 -0.89 -20.51
CA ASN A 66 -6.46 -1.45 -21.67
C ASN A 66 -7.35 -1.23 -22.90
N ILE A 67 -6.86 -0.47 -23.86
CA ILE A 67 -7.59 -0.13 -25.08
C ILE A 67 -7.16 -1.09 -26.18
N ALA A 68 -8.12 -1.90 -26.63
CA ALA A 68 -7.91 -2.89 -27.68
C ALA A 68 -9.21 -3.09 -28.47
N PRO A 69 -9.16 -3.37 -29.78
CA PRO A 69 -10.33 -3.83 -30.52
C PRO A 69 -10.69 -5.26 -30.11
N THR A 70 -11.95 -5.65 -30.20
CA THR A 70 -12.41 -7.02 -29.90
C THR A 70 -12.11 -8.00 -31.02
N SER A 71 -11.84 -7.50 -32.24
CA SER A 71 -11.55 -8.31 -33.43
C SER A 71 -10.21 -7.94 -34.02
N PRO A 72 -9.48 -8.91 -34.59
CA PRO A 72 -8.24 -8.65 -35.32
C PRO A 72 -8.46 -7.66 -36.47
N GLY A 73 -7.45 -6.86 -36.78
CA GLY A 73 -7.52 -5.89 -37.88
C GLY A 73 -6.26 -5.04 -37.98
N ARG A 74 -6.12 -4.30 -39.08
CA ARG A 74 -5.02 -3.36 -39.26
C ARG A 74 -5.33 -2.06 -38.53
N ILE A 75 -4.34 -1.52 -37.83
CA ILE A 75 -4.36 -0.19 -37.25
C ILE A 75 -4.07 0.82 -38.38
N ASP A 76 -5.06 1.64 -38.70
CA ASP A 76 -4.88 2.72 -39.70
C ASP A 76 -4.12 3.89 -39.08
N ARG A 77 -4.56 4.36 -37.89
CA ARG A 77 -3.95 5.49 -37.20
C ARG A 77 -4.16 5.49 -35.70
N ILE A 78 -3.11 5.82 -34.97
CA ILE A 78 -3.12 6.15 -33.54
C ILE A 78 -2.97 7.67 -33.42
N PHE A 79 -3.84 8.33 -32.65
CA PHE A 79 -3.94 9.78 -32.56
C PHE A 79 -3.25 10.36 -31.32
N VAL A 80 -2.68 9.52 -30.48
CA VAL A 80 -2.10 9.91 -29.18
C VAL A 80 -0.74 9.21 -28.98
N GLU A 81 0.10 9.86 -28.19
CA GLU A 81 1.41 9.34 -27.79
C GLU A 81 1.46 9.11 -26.28
N VAL A 82 2.50 8.37 -25.82
CA VAL A 82 2.74 8.15 -24.38
C VAL A 82 3.00 9.49 -23.71
N GLY A 83 2.26 9.75 -22.61
CA GLY A 83 2.30 11.01 -21.88
C GLY A 83 1.17 11.97 -22.22
N ASP A 84 0.42 11.74 -23.30
CA ASP A 84 -0.71 12.58 -23.67
C ASP A 84 -1.87 12.45 -22.67
N HIS A 85 -2.51 13.57 -22.39
CA HIS A 85 -3.76 13.62 -21.63
C HIS A 85 -4.94 13.40 -22.56
N VAL A 86 -5.81 12.48 -22.16
CA VAL A 86 -7.00 12.12 -22.92
C VAL A 86 -8.27 12.32 -22.11
N SER A 87 -9.34 12.72 -22.80
CA SER A 87 -10.66 12.87 -22.22
C SER A 87 -11.54 11.66 -22.55
N LYS A 88 -12.49 11.36 -21.67
CA LYS A 88 -13.51 10.33 -21.93
C LYS A 88 -14.24 10.64 -23.24
N GLY A 89 -14.37 9.62 -24.12
CA GLY A 89 -14.97 9.74 -25.46
C GLY A 89 -14.02 10.26 -26.54
N GLN A 90 -12.78 10.64 -26.18
CA GLN A 90 -11.79 11.05 -27.18
C GLN A 90 -11.38 9.86 -28.05
N LYS A 91 -11.30 10.07 -29.37
CA LYS A 91 -10.83 9.06 -30.30
C LYS A 91 -9.33 8.86 -30.17
N LEU A 92 -8.93 7.63 -29.96
CA LEU A 92 -7.55 7.23 -29.70
C LEU A 92 -6.94 6.48 -30.86
N VAL A 93 -7.69 5.51 -31.41
CA VAL A 93 -7.22 4.64 -32.47
C VAL A 93 -8.29 4.51 -33.55
N GLN A 94 -7.85 4.51 -34.78
CA GLN A 94 -8.63 4.15 -35.95
C GLN A 94 -8.11 2.84 -36.50
N MET A 95 -8.97 1.84 -36.52
CA MET A 95 -8.75 0.59 -37.26
C MET A 95 -9.17 0.78 -38.71
N ASP A 96 -8.78 -0.13 -39.61
CA ASP A 96 -9.24 -0.14 -41.00
C ASP A 96 -10.76 -0.05 -41.07
N ALA A 97 -11.23 0.94 -41.81
CA ALA A 97 -12.64 1.30 -41.89
C ALA A 97 -13.33 0.80 -43.16
N ALA A 98 -12.71 -0.07 -43.96
CA ALA A 98 -13.30 -0.53 -45.24
C ALA A 98 -14.65 -1.21 -44.99
N ASN A 99 -14.70 -2.16 -44.08
CA ASN A 99 -15.93 -2.87 -43.72
C ASN A 99 -16.96 -1.95 -43.03
N LEU A 100 -16.52 -0.99 -42.24
CA LEU A 100 -17.40 0.00 -41.59
C LEU A 100 -18.08 0.89 -42.65
N LYS A 101 -17.36 1.33 -43.65
CA LYS A 101 -17.94 2.13 -44.77
C LYS A 101 -19.00 1.34 -45.52
N GLN A 102 -18.74 0.07 -45.83
CA GLN A 102 -19.70 -0.82 -46.50
C GLN A 102 -20.96 -1.01 -45.62
N MET A 103 -20.79 -1.28 -44.32
CA MET A 103 -21.90 -1.47 -43.39
C MET A 103 -22.74 -0.19 -43.23
N LYS A 104 -22.09 0.98 -43.25
CA LYS A 104 -22.76 2.28 -43.23
C LYS A 104 -23.71 2.45 -44.41
N LEU A 105 -23.24 2.16 -45.65
CA LEU A 105 -24.07 2.26 -46.85
C LEU A 105 -25.27 1.27 -46.78
N GLN A 106 -25.06 0.08 -46.24
CA GLN A 106 -26.17 -0.87 -46.03
C GLN A 106 -27.18 -0.35 -45.01
N LEU A 107 -26.72 0.25 -43.91
CA LEU A 107 -27.61 0.87 -42.92
C LEU A 107 -28.41 2.04 -43.52
N GLU A 108 -27.77 2.94 -44.29
CA GLU A 108 -28.44 4.07 -44.98
C GLU A 108 -29.52 3.58 -45.93
N ASN A 109 -29.30 2.47 -46.66
CA ASN A 109 -30.34 1.82 -47.48
C ASN A 109 -31.50 1.32 -46.66
N GLU A 110 -31.25 0.55 -45.58
CA GLU A 110 -32.30 0.05 -44.69
C GLU A 110 -33.08 1.19 -44.04
N GLU A 111 -32.43 2.28 -43.65
CA GLU A 111 -33.11 3.45 -43.09
C GLU A 111 -34.06 4.10 -44.14
N THR A 112 -33.66 4.07 -45.41
CA THR A 112 -34.47 4.61 -46.49
C THR A 112 -35.66 3.68 -46.77
N GLU A 113 -35.46 2.36 -46.82
CA GLU A 113 -36.57 1.40 -47.02
C GLU A 113 -37.54 1.40 -45.84
N PHE A 114 -37.02 1.47 -44.60
CA PHE A 114 -37.90 1.57 -43.42
C PHE A 114 -38.74 2.87 -43.45
N ARG A 115 -38.13 4.00 -43.84
CA ARG A 115 -38.89 5.26 -43.95
C ARG A 115 -40.05 5.18 -44.98
N ARG A 116 -39.83 4.53 -46.13
CA ARG A 116 -40.88 4.26 -47.12
C ARG A 116 -41.96 3.35 -46.56
N MET A 117 -41.61 2.30 -45.85
CA MET A 117 -42.53 1.37 -45.20
C MET A 117 -43.34 2.08 -44.11
N ASP A 118 -42.75 2.94 -43.32
CA ASP A 118 -43.38 3.74 -42.26
C ASP A 118 -44.42 4.74 -42.86
N GLU A 119 -44.09 5.37 -44.02
CA GLU A 119 -45.01 6.24 -44.73
C GLU A 119 -46.22 5.43 -45.28
N LEU A 120 -46.00 4.26 -45.87
CA LEU A 120 -47.06 3.40 -46.38
C LEU A 120 -47.97 2.88 -45.22
N TYR A 121 -47.39 2.47 -44.12
CA TYR A 121 -48.13 2.02 -42.93
C TYR A 121 -49.03 3.14 -42.38
N LYS A 122 -48.56 4.40 -42.30
CA LYS A 122 -49.32 5.56 -41.84
C LYS A 122 -50.55 5.85 -42.64
N VAL A 123 -50.53 5.53 -43.94
CA VAL A 123 -51.68 5.74 -44.85
C VAL A 123 -52.49 4.45 -45.06
N GLY A 124 -52.20 3.37 -44.34
CA GLY A 124 -52.92 2.09 -44.45
C GLY A 124 -52.51 1.22 -45.65
N GLY A 125 -51.42 1.58 -46.32
CA GLY A 125 -50.86 0.89 -47.52
C GLY A 125 -49.97 -0.30 -47.20
N ALA A 126 -49.63 -0.52 -45.93
CA ALA A 126 -48.86 -1.66 -45.45
C ALA A 126 -49.48 -2.22 -44.16
N SER A 127 -49.31 -3.55 -43.96
CA SER A 127 -49.77 -4.21 -42.73
C SER A 127 -48.82 -3.94 -41.57
N LYS A 128 -49.32 -4.10 -40.35
CA LYS A 128 -48.48 -3.99 -39.14
C LYS A 128 -47.33 -5.02 -39.15
N SER A 129 -47.60 -6.23 -39.65
CA SER A 129 -46.56 -7.27 -39.73
C SER A 129 -45.43 -6.91 -40.67
N GLU A 130 -45.71 -6.26 -41.81
CA GLU A 130 -44.65 -5.76 -42.73
C GLU A 130 -43.85 -4.63 -42.12
N TRP A 131 -44.54 -3.69 -41.42
CA TRP A 131 -43.87 -2.60 -40.72
C TRP A 131 -42.97 -3.12 -39.59
N ASP A 132 -43.46 -4.05 -38.73
CA ASP A 132 -42.69 -4.67 -37.65
C ASP A 132 -41.46 -5.42 -38.20
N ALA A 133 -41.63 -6.14 -39.33
CA ALA A 133 -40.52 -6.85 -39.99
C ALA A 133 -39.42 -5.86 -40.50
N ALA A 134 -39.82 -4.77 -41.18
CA ALA A 134 -38.91 -3.76 -41.68
C ALA A 134 -38.18 -3.05 -40.54
N LYS A 135 -38.90 -2.72 -39.45
CA LYS A 135 -38.31 -2.16 -38.24
C LYS A 135 -37.23 -3.08 -37.63
N THR A 136 -37.55 -4.37 -37.47
CA THR A 136 -36.65 -5.36 -36.93
C THR A 136 -35.38 -5.46 -37.79
N THR A 137 -35.50 -5.48 -39.13
CA THR A 137 -34.37 -5.51 -40.05
C THR A 137 -33.47 -4.30 -39.88
N LEU A 138 -34.06 -3.10 -39.79
CA LEU A 138 -33.31 -1.85 -39.53
C LEU A 138 -32.58 -1.91 -38.18
N ASP A 139 -33.28 -2.35 -37.11
CA ASP A 139 -32.69 -2.38 -35.76
C ASP A 139 -31.51 -3.38 -35.68
N VAL A 140 -31.60 -4.55 -36.34
CA VAL A 140 -30.52 -5.51 -36.47
C VAL A 140 -29.32 -4.90 -37.23
N ARG A 141 -29.61 -4.22 -38.37
CA ARG A 141 -28.55 -3.58 -39.16
C ARG A 141 -27.84 -2.48 -38.41
N ARG A 142 -28.60 -1.66 -37.66
CA ARG A 142 -28.07 -0.57 -36.83
C ARG A 142 -27.19 -1.11 -35.70
N THR A 143 -27.63 -2.17 -35.05
CA THR A 143 -26.85 -2.85 -34.01
C THR A 143 -25.52 -3.38 -34.57
N SER A 144 -25.57 -4.02 -35.72
CA SER A 144 -24.36 -4.55 -36.39
C SER A 144 -23.38 -3.43 -36.76
N TYR A 145 -23.89 -2.30 -37.26
CA TYR A 145 -23.06 -1.11 -37.57
C TYR A 145 -22.42 -0.54 -36.32
N ASN A 146 -23.17 -0.36 -35.23
CA ASN A 146 -22.65 0.18 -33.98
C ASN A 146 -21.56 -0.71 -33.39
N ASN A 147 -21.75 -2.03 -33.37
CA ASN A 147 -20.74 -2.97 -32.91
C ASN A 147 -19.44 -2.88 -33.74
N LEU A 148 -19.57 -2.74 -35.07
CA LEU A 148 -18.42 -2.58 -35.95
C LEU A 148 -17.75 -1.21 -35.75
N LEU A 149 -18.54 -0.14 -35.51
CA LEU A 149 -18.03 1.20 -35.23
C LEU A 149 -17.18 1.22 -33.96
N GLU A 150 -17.66 0.63 -32.87
CA GLU A 150 -16.93 0.52 -31.58
C GLU A 150 -15.60 -0.23 -31.76
N ASN A 151 -15.57 -1.26 -32.60
CA ASN A 151 -14.33 -1.99 -32.92
C ASN A 151 -13.40 -1.25 -33.87
N THR A 152 -13.92 -0.33 -34.69
CA THR A 152 -13.15 0.41 -35.68
C THR A 152 -12.64 1.75 -35.13
N GLN A 153 -13.36 2.37 -34.21
CA GLN A 153 -12.98 3.62 -33.58
C GLN A 153 -12.87 3.41 -32.07
N LEU A 154 -11.65 3.23 -31.60
CA LEU A 154 -11.41 3.04 -30.17
C LEU A 154 -11.39 4.40 -29.45
N LEU A 155 -12.28 4.55 -28.51
CA LEU A 155 -12.44 5.77 -27.72
C LEU A 155 -11.93 5.56 -26.29
N SER A 156 -11.51 6.65 -25.63
CA SER A 156 -11.16 6.58 -24.21
C SER A 156 -12.40 6.40 -23.33
N PRO A 157 -12.45 5.37 -22.46
CA PRO A 157 -13.55 5.20 -21.51
C PRO A 157 -13.44 6.13 -20.29
N ILE A 158 -12.27 6.71 -20.04
CA ILE A 158 -11.95 7.54 -18.87
C ILE A 158 -11.19 8.81 -19.26
N ASN A 159 -11.13 9.77 -18.34
CA ASN A 159 -10.14 10.85 -18.40
C ASN A 159 -8.83 10.32 -17.80
N GLY A 160 -7.70 10.51 -18.44
CA GLY A 160 -6.43 9.98 -17.95
C GLY A 160 -5.25 10.36 -18.82
N VAL A 161 -4.16 9.63 -18.62
CA VAL A 161 -2.90 9.78 -19.36
C VAL A 161 -2.59 8.46 -20.05
N VAL A 162 -2.08 8.53 -21.28
CA VAL A 162 -1.58 7.37 -22.01
C VAL A 162 -0.25 6.92 -21.38
N THR A 163 -0.24 5.72 -20.80
CA THR A 163 0.97 5.19 -20.12
C THR A 163 1.72 4.17 -20.94
N ALA A 164 1.07 3.55 -21.93
CA ALA A 164 1.74 2.65 -22.86
C ALA A 164 1.10 2.72 -24.25
N ARG A 165 1.95 2.54 -25.27
CA ARG A 165 1.60 2.39 -26.67
C ARG A 165 2.40 1.19 -27.21
N ASN A 166 1.70 0.11 -27.56
CA ASN A 166 2.34 -1.17 -27.89
C ASN A 166 2.33 -1.48 -29.41
N PHE A 167 1.68 -0.65 -30.21
CA PHE A 167 1.56 -0.82 -31.65
C PHE A 167 1.77 0.51 -32.37
N ASP A 168 2.12 0.43 -33.66
CA ASP A 168 2.31 1.56 -34.55
C ASP A 168 1.25 1.62 -35.64
N ASN A 169 1.20 2.77 -36.35
CA ASN A 169 0.34 2.94 -37.50
C ASN A 169 0.72 1.94 -38.60
N GLY A 170 -0.27 1.21 -39.11
CA GLY A 170 -0.06 0.18 -40.14
C GLY A 170 0.11 -1.23 -39.57
N ASP A 171 0.32 -1.39 -38.28
CA ASP A 171 0.47 -2.71 -37.64
C ASP A 171 -0.81 -3.53 -37.75
N LEU A 172 -0.64 -4.85 -37.73
CA LEU A 172 -1.74 -5.78 -37.65
C LEU A 172 -1.99 -6.19 -36.20
N TYR A 173 -3.12 -5.78 -35.65
CA TYR A 173 -3.58 -6.27 -34.35
C TYR A 173 -4.16 -7.68 -34.51
N SER A 174 -3.57 -8.65 -33.84
CA SER A 174 -3.98 -10.06 -33.91
C SER A 174 -4.17 -10.75 -32.57
N SER A 175 -3.82 -10.10 -31.47
CA SER A 175 -3.79 -10.73 -30.15
C SER A 175 -4.55 -9.92 -29.10
N ALA A 176 -5.50 -10.56 -28.43
CA ALA A 176 -6.22 -9.96 -27.30
C ALA A 176 -5.37 -9.80 -26.01
N SER A 177 -4.16 -10.36 -25.96
CA SER A 177 -3.31 -10.34 -24.75
C SER A 177 -2.53 -9.04 -24.58
N THR A 178 -2.29 -8.29 -25.66
CA THR A 178 -1.55 -7.04 -25.63
C THR A 178 -2.46 -5.90 -26.09
N PRO A 179 -2.79 -4.92 -25.23
CA PRO A 179 -3.63 -3.78 -25.62
C PRO A 179 -2.86 -2.86 -26.58
N VAL A 180 -3.58 -2.15 -27.45
CA VAL A 180 -2.98 -1.14 -28.33
C VAL A 180 -2.43 0.02 -27.50
N LEU A 181 -3.23 0.51 -26.56
CA LEU A 181 -2.86 1.57 -25.63
C LEU A 181 -3.27 1.20 -24.21
N VAL A 182 -2.56 1.76 -23.25
CA VAL A 182 -2.96 1.74 -21.84
C VAL A 182 -3.21 3.18 -21.39
N ILE A 183 -4.36 3.40 -20.75
CA ILE A 183 -4.73 4.70 -20.18
C ILE A 183 -4.90 4.53 -18.69
N GLU A 184 -4.30 5.44 -17.93
CA GLU A 184 -4.39 5.44 -16.47
C GLU A 184 -4.93 6.79 -15.98
N GLN A 185 -5.92 6.71 -15.09
CA GLN A 185 -6.38 7.87 -14.35
C GLN A 185 -5.47 8.07 -13.15
N ILE A 186 -4.64 9.11 -13.21
CA ILE A 186 -3.63 9.42 -12.18
C ILE A 186 -4.05 10.55 -11.24
N THR A 187 -5.28 11.03 -11.37
CA THR A 187 -5.88 12.06 -10.53
C THR A 187 -7.33 11.67 -10.21
N PRO A 188 -7.61 11.23 -8.97
CA PRO A 188 -6.68 10.91 -7.88
C PRO A 188 -5.81 9.68 -8.16
N VAL A 189 -4.87 9.39 -7.22
CA VAL A 189 -4.17 8.11 -7.14
C VAL A 189 -4.59 7.38 -5.87
N LYS A 190 -4.32 6.09 -5.80
CA LYS A 190 -4.63 5.26 -4.64
C LYS A 190 -3.43 4.45 -4.18
N LEU A 191 -3.41 4.11 -2.89
CA LEU A 191 -2.50 3.16 -2.27
C LEU A 191 -3.31 2.12 -1.53
N LEU A 192 -2.89 0.87 -1.61
CA LEU A 192 -3.48 -0.23 -0.86
C LEU A 192 -2.51 -0.62 0.26
N ILE A 193 -2.92 -0.43 1.51
CA ILE A 193 -2.16 -0.84 2.70
C ILE A 193 -2.83 -2.03 3.37
N ASN A 194 -2.03 -2.91 3.98
CA ASN A 194 -2.54 -4.04 4.74
C ASN A 194 -2.41 -3.74 6.22
N VAL A 195 -3.55 -3.51 6.87
CA VAL A 195 -3.63 -3.13 8.28
C VAL A 195 -3.89 -4.37 9.13
N SER A 196 -3.21 -4.48 10.29
CA SER A 196 -3.37 -5.62 11.18
C SER A 196 -4.76 -5.67 11.83
N GLU A 197 -5.31 -6.87 11.99
CA GLU A 197 -6.65 -7.16 12.49
C GLU A 197 -7.04 -6.40 13.79
N PRO A 198 -6.16 -6.25 14.83
CA PRO A 198 -6.51 -5.52 16.06
C PRO A 198 -6.91 -4.06 15.84
N TYR A 199 -6.53 -3.46 14.72
CA TYR A 199 -6.89 -2.08 14.37
C TYR A 199 -8.20 -1.98 13.59
N PHE A 200 -8.82 -3.11 13.21
CA PHE A 200 -10.06 -3.12 12.43
C PHE A 200 -11.16 -2.19 12.98
N PRO A 201 -11.48 -2.20 14.31
CA PRO A 201 -12.52 -1.33 14.86
C PRO A 201 -12.14 0.16 14.89
N LYS A 202 -10.86 0.49 14.67
CA LYS A 202 -10.34 1.87 14.72
C LYS A 202 -10.22 2.51 13.34
N VAL A 203 -10.21 1.73 12.26
CA VAL A 203 -10.11 2.25 10.88
C VAL A 203 -11.48 2.54 10.33
N THR A 204 -11.69 3.79 9.91
CA THR A 204 -12.96 4.23 9.35
C THR A 204 -12.77 4.94 8.03
N LYS A 205 -13.75 4.82 7.14
CA LYS A 205 -13.79 5.59 5.88
C LYS A 205 -13.77 7.09 6.18
N GLY A 206 -12.95 7.83 5.43
CA GLY A 206 -12.75 9.28 5.61
C GLY A 206 -11.62 9.66 6.57
N MET A 207 -11.02 8.69 7.25
CA MET A 207 -9.87 8.90 8.12
C MET A 207 -8.71 9.49 7.34
N THR A 208 -8.10 10.55 7.87
CA THR A 208 -6.93 11.20 7.26
C THR A 208 -5.67 10.42 7.63
N VAL A 209 -4.81 10.22 6.66
CA VAL A 209 -3.51 9.58 6.80
C VAL A 209 -2.43 10.45 6.16
N LYS A 210 -1.19 10.32 6.61
CA LYS A 210 -0.05 11.00 6.03
C LYS A 210 0.75 10.02 5.17
N VAL A 211 1.17 10.48 4.00
CA VAL A 211 1.94 9.66 3.06
C VAL A 211 3.24 10.39 2.74
N LYS A 212 4.36 9.69 2.87
CA LYS A 212 5.68 10.17 2.45
C LYS A 212 6.21 9.32 1.31
N PHE A 213 6.84 9.97 0.35
CA PHE A 213 7.53 9.33 -0.76
C PHE A 213 9.01 9.65 -0.68
N ASP A 214 9.88 8.66 -0.75
CA ASP A 214 11.34 8.86 -0.62
C ASP A 214 11.90 9.87 -1.62
N VAL A 215 11.29 9.97 -2.81
CA VAL A 215 11.67 10.92 -3.86
C VAL A 215 11.43 12.38 -3.48
N TYR A 216 10.54 12.65 -2.52
CA TYR A 216 10.21 14.01 -2.05
C TYR A 216 10.74 14.31 -0.63
N GLY A 217 11.61 13.44 -0.09
CA GLY A 217 12.21 13.61 1.24
C GLY A 217 11.16 13.66 2.35
N ASP A 218 11.17 14.73 3.14
CA ASP A 218 10.29 14.89 4.30
C ASP A 218 8.91 15.50 3.98
N GLU A 219 8.61 15.77 2.71
CA GLU A 219 7.30 16.31 2.31
C GLU A 219 6.18 15.29 2.61
N GLU A 220 5.17 15.74 3.34
CA GLU A 220 4.00 14.94 3.68
C GLU A 220 2.83 15.24 2.73
N PHE A 221 2.23 14.19 2.21
CA PHE A 221 1.02 14.26 1.40
C PHE A 221 -0.16 13.76 2.21
N GLU A 222 -1.25 14.51 2.22
CA GLU A 222 -2.48 14.11 2.89
C GLU A 222 -3.25 13.13 2.02
N GLY A 223 -3.54 11.94 2.58
CA GLY A 223 -4.43 10.94 2.01
C GLY A 223 -5.67 10.74 2.88
N LYS A 224 -6.71 10.14 2.28
CA LYS A 224 -7.94 9.76 3.00
C LYS A 224 -8.29 8.30 2.73
N VAL A 225 -8.67 7.60 3.78
CA VAL A 225 -9.21 6.24 3.66
C VAL A 225 -10.50 6.31 2.83
N SER A 226 -10.49 5.70 1.67
CA SER A 226 -11.64 5.64 0.74
C SER A 226 -12.47 4.38 0.92
N LEU A 227 -11.80 3.26 1.21
CA LEU A 227 -12.42 1.95 1.38
C LEU A 227 -11.68 1.14 2.44
N VAL A 228 -12.43 0.50 3.32
CA VAL A 228 -11.96 -0.56 4.21
C VAL A 228 -12.57 -1.86 3.70
N TYR A 229 -11.74 -2.82 3.35
CA TYR A 229 -12.23 -4.11 2.83
C TYR A 229 -12.89 -4.92 3.94
N PRO A 230 -14.00 -5.60 3.66
CA PRO A 230 -14.75 -6.33 4.69
C PRO A 230 -14.16 -7.70 5.04
N THR A 231 -13.10 -8.12 4.36
CA THR A 231 -12.47 -9.43 4.51
C THR A 231 -11.08 -9.30 5.14
N ILE A 232 -10.75 -10.24 6.03
CA ILE A 232 -9.43 -10.38 6.66
C ILE A 232 -8.75 -11.57 5.99
N ASP A 233 -7.49 -11.41 5.61
CA ASP A 233 -6.65 -12.50 5.14
C ASP A 233 -6.25 -13.38 6.33
N ALA A 234 -6.69 -14.65 6.32
CA ALA A 234 -6.48 -15.59 7.41
C ALA A 234 -5.01 -16.00 7.59
N THR A 235 -4.16 -15.80 6.57
CA THR A 235 -2.74 -16.16 6.61
C THR A 235 -1.91 -15.07 7.27
N THR A 236 -2.22 -13.82 6.96
CA THR A 236 -1.46 -12.65 7.43
C THR A 236 -2.11 -11.93 8.59
N HIS A 237 -3.37 -12.25 8.93
CA HIS A 237 -4.20 -11.54 9.90
C HIS A 237 -4.24 -10.03 9.64
N THR A 238 -4.37 -9.64 8.35
CA THR A 238 -4.49 -8.25 7.92
C THR A 238 -5.71 -8.05 7.04
N PHE A 239 -6.17 -6.82 6.96
CA PHE A 239 -7.23 -6.40 6.04
C PHE A 239 -6.74 -5.26 5.15
N PRO A 240 -7.10 -5.26 3.86
CA PRO A 240 -6.72 -4.20 2.95
C PRO A 240 -7.51 -2.92 3.24
N VAL A 241 -6.81 -1.79 3.15
CA VAL A 241 -7.39 -0.44 3.26
C VAL A 241 -6.91 0.39 2.08
N GLU A 242 -7.85 0.95 1.32
CA GLU A 242 -7.54 1.83 0.22
C GLU A 242 -7.45 3.28 0.70
N VAL A 243 -6.35 3.93 0.40
CA VAL A 243 -6.09 5.33 0.68
C VAL A 243 -6.02 6.10 -0.64
N LYS A 244 -6.78 7.19 -0.77
CA LYS A 244 -6.76 8.09 -1.93
C LYS A 244 -6.00 9.37 -1.64
N LEU A 245 -5.19 9.80 -2.62
CA LEU A 245 -4.52 11.09 -2.65
C LEU A 245 -5.01 11.91 -3.86
N ALA A 246 -5.29 13.17 -3.64
CA ALA A 246 -5.87 14.05 -4.68
C ALA A 246 -4.99 14.19 -5.93
N ASN A 247 -3.68 14.30 -5.80
CA ASN A 247 -2.68 14.38 -6.87
C ASN A 247 -2.98 15.41 -7.96
N THR A 248 -3.50 16.59 -7.58
CA THR A 248 -3.90 17.64 -8.52
C THR A 248 -2.76 18.16 -9.41
N HIS A 249 -1.54 18.16 -8.88
CA HIS A 249 -0.32 18.57 -9.62
C HIS A 249 0.36 17.41 -10.35
N GLN A 250 -0.22 16.21 -10.33
CA GLN A 250 0.29 15.01 -11.02
C GLN A 250 1.77 14.66 -10.69
N ARG A 251 2.22 15.05 -9.50
CA ARG A 251 3.58 14.78 -9.01
C ARG A 251 3.75 13.31 -8.62
N ILE A 252 2.69 12.69 -8.10
CA ILE A 252 2.68 11.30 -7.66
C ILE A 252 2.31 10.43 -8.87
N ARG A 253 3.14 9.44 -9.17
CA ARG A 253 2.95 8.55 -10.32
C ARG A 253 2.69 7.13 -9.87
N PRO A 254 1.83 6.38 -10.56
CA PRO A 254 1.71 4.94 -10.37
C PRO A 254 3.07 4.26 -10.42
N GLY A 255 3.28 3.28 -9.53
CA GLY A 255 4.57 2.61 -9.35
C GLY A 255 5.49 3.24 -8.31
N MET A 256 5.24 4.48 -7.84
CA MET A 256 6.01 5.05 -6.72
C MET A 256 5.74 4.29 -5.43
N PHE A 257 6.78 4.15 -4.61
CA PHE A 257 6.70 3.54 -3.28
C PHE A 257 6.48 4.63 -2.24
N GLY A 258 5.47 4.42 -1.37
CA GLY A 258 5.11 5.38 -0.32
C GLY A 258 5.01 4.72 1.05
N ARG A 259 5.29 5.51 2.09
CA ARG A 259 5.06 5.16 3.50
C ARG A 259 3.83 5.88 3.98
N VAL A 260 2.86 5.11 4.45
CA VAL A 260 1.56 5.60 4.91
C VAL A 260 1.54 5.53 6.42
N THR A 261 1.50 6.68 7.06
CA THR A 261 1.38 6.83 8.52
C THR A 261 -0.08 6.96 8.89
N VAL A 262 -0.57 6.01 9.67
CA VAL A 262 -1.94 5.96 10.17
C VAL A 262 -1.93 6.22 11.67
N SER A 263 -2.73 7.18 12.14
CA SER A 263 -2.92 7.44 13.57
C SER A 263 -4.23 6.83 14.05
N PHE A 264 -4.15 5.92 15.01
CA PHE A 264 -5.30 5.24 15.60
C PHE A 264 -5.80 5.91 16.89
N GLY A 265 -5.45 7.19 17.07
CA GLY A 265 -5.76 7.98 18.25
C GLY A 265 -4.64 7.97 19.28
N THR A 266 -4.96 8.42 20.49
CA THR A 266 -4.03 8.50 21.61
C THR A 266 -4.48 7.58 22.75
N LEU A 267 -3.53 6.95 23.41
CA LEU A 267 -3.77 6.20 24.64
C LEU A 267 -2.92 6.81 25.76
N ARG A 268 -3.49 6.84 26.96
CA ARG A 268 -2.77 7.33 28.12
C ARG A 268 -1.99 6.21 28.77
N HIS A 269 -0.66 6.25 28.61
CA HIS A 269 0.26 5.25 29.13
C HIS A 269 1.38 5.89 29.94
N VAL A 270 1.93 5.14 30.88
CA VAL A 270 3.13 5.51 31.62
C VAL A 270 4.32 5.47 30.67
N VAL A 271 5.16 6.49 30.75
CA VAL A 271 6.38 6.58 29.94
C VAL A 271 7.59 6.59 30.86
N VAL A 272 8.59 5.76 30.54
CA VAL A 272 9.81 5.62 31.34
C VAL A 272 11.06 5.81 30.48
N PRO A 273 12.15 6.35 31.06
CA PRO A 273 13.44 6.39 30.38
C PRO A 273 13.91 4.99 30.01
N ASP A 274 14.57 4.83 28.85
CA ASP A 274 15.12 3.54 28.41
C ASP A 274 16.11 2.93 29.40
N GLN A 275 16.85 3.78 30.12
CA GLN A 275 17.80 3.38 31.17
C GLN A 275 17.13 2.72 32.40
N ALA A 276 15.84 2.95 32.62
CA ALA A 276 15.09 2.33 33.72
C ALA A 276 14.69 0.88 33.41
N ILE A 277 14.82 0.44 32.17
CA ILE A 277 14.38 -0.89 31.71
C ILE A 277 15.51 -1.89 31.88
N VAL A 278 15.28 -2.90 32.69
CA VAL A 278 16.21 -3.99 32.97
C VAL A 278 15.79 -5.23 32.18
N LYS A 279 16.72 -5.75 31.38
CA LYS A 279 16.52 -7.00 30.63
C LYS A 279 16.99 -8.18 31.49
N ARG A 280 16.10 -9.13 31.74
CA ARG A 280 16.50 -10.38 32.42
C ARG A 280 17.22 -11.29 31.43
N ALA A 281 18.43 -11.71 31.81
CA ALA A 281 19.19 -12.66 31.00
C ALA A 281 18.46 -13.99 30.89
N GLY A 282 18.34 -14.51 29.64
CA GLY A 282 17.74 -15.83 29.36
C GLY A 282 16.25 -15.90 29.13
N SER A 283 15.44 -14.90 29.57
CA SER A 283 13.96 -14.95 29.40
C SER A 283 13.39 -13.98 28.36
N GLY A 284 14.16 -12.97 27.97
CA GLY A 284 13.63 -11.91 27.10
C GLY A 284 12.69 -10.91 27.82
N ASP A 285 12.28 -11.21 29.05
CA ASP A 285 11.41 -10.35 29.85
C ASP A 285 12.05 -9.00 30.17
N ARG A 286 11.22 -7.97 30.31
CA ARG A 286 11.60 -6.63 30.70
C ARG A 286 11.02 -6.31 32.08
N TYR A 287 11.80 -5.61 32.87
CA TYR A 287 11.45 -5.21 34.23
C TYR A 287 11.84 -3.77 34.49
N VAL A 288 11.18 -3.16 35.45
CA VAL A 288 11.57 -1.87 36.04
C VAL A 288 11.58 -1.98 37.57
N TYR A 289 12.49 -1.23 38.20
CA TYR A 289 12.47 -1.03 39.64
C TYR A 289 11.58 0.17 39.97
N VAL A 290 10.53 -0.04 40.75
CA VAL A 290 9.62 1.01 41.21
C VAL A 290 9.88 1.27 42.67
N TYR A 291 10.20 2.53 43.03
CA TYR A 291 10.35 2.98 44.41
C TYR A 291 9.08 3.67 44.86
N LYS A 292 8.44 3.14 45.90
CA LYS A 292 7.21 3.72 46.52
C LYS A 292 7.24 3.48 48.01
N ASP A 293 6.96 4.52 48.82
CA ASP A 293 6.84 4.46 50.26
C ASP A 293 8.04 3.79 50.97
N GLY A 294 9.26 4.14 50.55
CA GLY A 294 10.48 3.57 51.14
C GLY A 294 10.81 2.14 50.72
N LYS A 295 10.04 1.54 49.81
CA LYS A 295 10.22 0.17 49.31
C LYS A 295 10.49 0.16 47.82
N VAL A 296 11.32 -0.82 47.37
CA VAL A 296 11.59 -1.05 45.98
C VAL A 296 10.87 -2.33 45.55
N SER A 297 10.07 -2.26 44.50
CA SER A 297 9.48 -3.41 43.83
C SER A 297 10.13 -3.67 42.48
N TYR A 298 10.22 -4.92 42.06
CA TYR A 298 10.75 -5.35 40.76
C TYR A 298 9.61 -5.86 39.90
N ASN A 299 9.13 -4.97 39.04
CA ASN A 299 7.89 -5.20 38.29
C ASN A 299 8.22 -5.65 36.86
N LYS A 300 7.59 -6.74 36.42
CA LYS A 300 7.57 -7.11 35.00
C LYS A 300 6.75 -6.12 34.24
N VAL A 301 7.29 -5.63 33.13
CA VAL A 301 6.62 -4.64 32.28
C VAL A 301 6.52 -5.13 30.85
N GLU A 302 5.45 -4.71 30.19
CA GLU A 302 5.27 -4.87 28.77
C GLU A 302 5.57 -3.53 28.09
N LEU A 303 6.55 -3.56 27.18
CA LEU A 303 6.97 -2.35 26.47
C LEU A 303 6.08 -2.12 25.25
N GLY A 304 5.62 -0.90 25.11
CA GLY A 304 5.02 -0.38 23.91
C GLY A 304 6.06 0.27 22.99
N ARG A 305 5.69 1.42 22.46
CA ARG A 305 6.49 2.17 21.49
C ARG A 305 7.71 2.83 22.15
N ARG A 306 8.83 2.83 21.41
CA ARG A 306 10.00 3.63 21.75
C ARG A 306 9.86 5.05 21.21
N MET A 307 10.04 6.06 22.05
CA MET A 307 9.95 7.49 21.74
C MET A 307 11.28 8.17 22.08
N GLY A 308 12.21 8.13 21.15
CA GLY A 308 13.57 8.66 21.39
C GLY A 308 14.30 7.89 22.49
N THR A 309 14.49 8.50 23.66
CA THR A 309 15.15 7.92 24.84
C THR A 309 14.19 7.34 25.88
N GLU A 310 12.91 7.26 25.57
CA GLU A 310 11.85 6.78 26.46
C GLU A 310 11.06 5.63 25.83
N TYR A 311 10.45 4.81 26.67
CA TYR A 311 9.53 3.74 26.28
C TYR A 311 8.17 3.93 26.91
N GLU A 312 7.14 3.70 26.13
CA GLU A 312 5.78 3.48 26.57
C GLU A 312 5.69 2.15 27.34
N LEU A 313 5.01 2.13 28.47
CA LEU A 313 4.65 0.91 29.19
C LEU A 313 3.18 0.63 28.97
N ILE A 314 2.89 -0.52 28.34
CA ILE A 314 1.52 -1.02 28.15
C ILE A 314 0.97 -1.53 29.48
N SER A 315 1.83 -2.17 30.30
CA SER A 315 1.44 -2.71 31.60
C SER A 315 2.63 -2.81 32.56
N GLY A 316 2.36 -2.95 33.89
CA GLY A 316 3.35 -3.26 34.94
C GLY A 316 3.70 -2.09 35.87
N VAL A 317 3.34 -0.85 35.57
CA VAL A 317 3.50 0.33 36.43
C VAL A 317 2.26 1.19 36.33
N GLU A 318 1.75 1.62 37.49
CA GLU A 318 0.63 2.55 37.58
C GLU A 318 1.15 3.98 37.73
N ASP A 319 0.33 4.96 37.33
CA ASP A 319 0.57 6.39 37.53
C ASP A 319 0.55 6.70 39.03
N ASN A 320 1.51 7.46 39.50
CA ASN A 320 1.58 7.88 40.91
C ASN A 320 1.16 9.31 41.06
#